data_38e274ebe450cc3a48b36fa04450550c
#
_entry.id   38e274ebe450cc3a48b36fa04450550c
#
_cell.length_a   1.000
_cell.length_b   1.000
_cell.length_c   1.000
_cell.angle_alpha   90.00
_cell.angle_beta   90.00
_cell.angle_gamma   90.00
#
_symmetry.space_group_name_H-M   'P 1'
#
loop_
_entity.id
_entity.type
_entity.pdbx_description
1 polymer ?
#
loop_
_entity_poly.entity_id
_entity_poly.type
_entity_poly.pdbx_seq_one_letter_code
_entity_poly.pdbx_strand_id
1 'polypeptide(L)'
;MQENAQLVSKVLVLNDDAELRDHIKALCEAHHLIPVKPQAGAALSVLKSNVDLGAIFLQETYSGEEGNALDLARAFHAIRPELPIFLHREAQSNLDDLPDVYRGIFTAAYTIATIDDLGALISKSIFSLQYPNALVRGITEITKSTLESQFKGVEVSTEAPYMVRDRIIYGELFTLIPLESSWCRGYMMLQTEEQPLIDYVDDGRTFSVRESANFRDINHVMGEVTNLVWGAFKNRFISGEPVDWRLSQVPLIVNHQHRYISFGSEDPQLCFRYTLTDVNAKLTPLVIYQRFVFNLSWSPEKFKENEVLTEDLFDSGELELF
;
A
#
# COMPACT_ATOMS: atom_id res chain seq x y z
N MET A 1 7.03 -15.41 21.38
CA MET A 1 6.20 -14.19 21.39
C MET A 1 5.92 -13.88 19.95
N GLN A 2 4.68 -14.03 19.50
CA GLN A 2 4.30 -13.67 18.14
C GLN A 2 4.36 -12.14 18.04
N GLU A 3 5.25 -11.60 17.23
CA GLU A 3 5.21 -10.20 16.85
C GLU A 3 3.90 -9.97 16.09
N ASN A 4 3.03 -9.14 16.65
CA ASN A 4 1.85 -8.70 15.93
C ASN A 4 2.31 -7.88 14.73
N ALA A 5 1.87 -8.23 13.53
CA ALA A 5 2.10 -7.42 12.34
C ALA A 5 1.37 -6.09 12.51
N GLN A 6 2.12 -5.04 12.86
CA GLN A 6 1.58 -3.74 13.15
C GLN A 6 1.53 -2.91 11.87
N LEU A 7 0.33 -2.47 11.48
CA LEU A 7 0.15 -1.59 10.33
C LEU A 7 0.70 -0.20 10.63
N VAL A 8 1.40 0.36 9.67
CA VAL A 8 1.92 1.73 9.71
C VAL A 8 1.38 2.55 8.54
N SER A 9 1.51 3.87 8.59
CA SER A 9 1.21 4.74 7.46
C SER A 9 2.22 5.88 7.39
N LYS A 10 2.68 6.23 6.18
CA LYS A 10 3.57 7.38 5.99
C LYS A 10 2.75 8.66 5.94
N VAL A 11 3.25 9.69 6.59
CA VAL A 11 2.60 11.01 6.60
C VAL A 11 3.60 12.09 6.22
N LEU A 12 3.18 12.98 5.32
CA LEU A 12 3.99 14.12 4.93
C LEU A 12 3.88 15.21 6.00
N VAL A 13 5.01 15.69 6.52
CA VAL A 13 5.05 16.71 7.57
C VAL A 13 5.73 17.98 7.07
N LEU A 14 4.95 19.05 7.02
CA LEU A 14 5.36 20.37 6.57
C LEU A 14 5.29 21.34 7.75
N ASN A 15 6.39 21.45 8.48
CA ASN A 15 6.55 22.39 9.58
C ASN A 15 7.99 22.88 9.69
N ASP A 16 8.14 24.10 10.21
CA ASP A 16 9.43 24.73 10.47
C ASP A 16 9.69 24.94 11.97
N ASP A 17 8.68 24.72 12.83
CA ASP A 17 8.76 24.83 14.27
C ASP A 17 9.35 23.57 14.90
N ALA A 18 10.37 23.73 15.75
CA ALA A 18 11.03 22.61 16.43
C ALA A 18 10.16 22.00 17.54
N GLU A 19 9.42 22.81 18.30
CA GLU A 19 8.53 22.35 19.37
C GLU A 19 7.38 21.54 18.78
N LEU A 20 6.72 22.08 17.77
CA LEU A 20 5.66 21.36 17.05
C LEU A 20 6.17 20.03 16.45
N ARG A 21 7.41 19.99 15.98
CA ARG A 21 8.01 18.77 15.42
C ARG A 21 8.09 17.65 16.44
N ASP A 22 8.48 17.96 17.67
CA ASP A 22 8.61 16.96 18.75
C ASP A 22 7.22 16.42 19.13
N HIS A 23 6.20 17.28 19.18
CA HIS A 23 4.81 16.86 19.42
C HIS A 23 4.26 15.98 18.26
N ILE A 24 4.50 16.36 17.00
CA ILE A 24 4.10 15.54 15.84
C ILE A 24 4.82 14.19 15.86
N LYS A 25 6.10 14.17 16.24
CA LYS A 25 6.85 12.91 16.34
C LYS A 25 6.26 12.00 17.41
N ALA A 26 5.94 12.51 18.59
CA ALA A 26 5.27 11.76 19.65
C ALA A 26 3.90 11.22 19.20
N LEU A 27 3.10 12.04 18.54
CA LEU A 27 1.82 11.63 17.94
C LEU A 27 2.02 10.51 16.92
N CYS A 28 3.01 10.64 16.03
CA CYS A 28 3.31 9.62 15.02
C CYS A 28 3.71 8.30 15.66
N GLU A 29 4.56 8.31 16.68
CA GLU A 29 4.97 7.12 17.42
C GLU A 29 3.77 6.45 18.11
N ALA A 30 2.89 7.24 18.75
CA ALA A 30 1.70 6.73 19.43
C ALA A 30 0.65 6.09 18.48
N HIS A 31 0.59 6.56 17.24
CA HIS A 31 -0.41 6.14 16.25
C HIS A 31 0.17 5.40 15.05
N HIS A 32 1.38 4.85 15.15
CA HIS A 32 2.03 4.04 14.11
C HIS A 32 2.16 4.76 12.75
N LEU A 33 2.45 6.06 12.82
CA LEU A 33 2.72 6.88 11.66
C LEU A 33 4.23 7.04 11.44
N ILE A 34 4.65 7.10 10.19
CA ILE A 34 6.05 7.34 9.80
C ILE A 34 6.11 8.75 9.20
N PRO A 35 6.66 9.75 9.93
CA PRO A 35 6.75 11.10 9.42
C PRO A 35 7.83 11.21 8.33
N VAL A 36 7.45 11.79 7.20
CA VAL A 36 8.35 12.11 6.07
C VAL A 36 8.41 13.62 5.94
N LYS A 37 9.63 14.20 6.01
CA LYS A 37 9.85 15.61 5.78
C LYS A 37 10.48 15.82 4.39
N PRO A 38 9.87 16.64 3.51
CA PRO A 38 10.48 16.95 2.22
C PRO A 38 11.68 17.90 2.41
N GLN A 39 12.58 17.91 1.43
CA GLN A 39 13.57 18.97 1.30
C GLN A 39 12.85 20.29 0.94
N ALA A 40 13.52 21.42 1.20
CA ALA A 40 12.97 22.73 0.86
C ALA A 40 12.61 22.79 -0.65
N GLY A 41 11.40 23.29 -0.96
CA GLY A 41 10.91 23.39 -2.33
C GLY A 41 10.53 22.07 -3.02
N ALA A 42 10.45 20.96 -2.29
CA ALA A 42 10.18 19.64 -2.87
C ALA A 42 8.85 19.03 -2.41
N ALA A 43 7.95 19.76 -1.74
CA ALA A 43 6.74 19.20 -1.17
C ALA A 43 5.78 18.66 -2.23
N LEU A 44 5.56 19.39 -3.32
CA LEU A 44 4.73 18.95 -4.45
C LEU A 44 5.36 17.78 -5.23
N SER A 45 6.69 17.77 -5.35
CA SER A 45 7.41 16.69 -6.00
C SER A 45 7.31 15.39 -5.17
N VAL A 46 7.51 15.50 -3.85
CA VAL A 46 7.34 14.38 -2.92
C VAL A 46 5.92 13.84 -2.97
N LEU A 47 4.90 14.70 -2.99
CA LEU A 47 3.52 14.28 -3.10
C LEU A 47 3.24 13.49 -4.40
N LYS A 48 3.81 13.93 -5.51
CA LYS A 48 3.65 13.26 -6.81
C LYS A 48 4.42 11.94 -6.90
N SER A 49 5.56 11.84 -6.23
CA SER A 49 6.42 10.64 -6.26
C SER A 49 6.12 9.63 -5.15
N ASN A 50 5.62 10.08 -3.99
CA ASN A 50 5.26 9.22 -2.87
C ASN A 50 3.77 8.86 -2.90
N VAL A 51 3.44 7.85 -3.68
CA VAL A 51 2.07 7.33 -3.78
C VAL A 51 1.59 6.62 -2.50
N ASP A 52 2.49 6.30 -1.59
CA ASP A 52 2.22 5.55 -0.36
C ASP A 52 1.99 6.43 0.88
N LEU A 53 1.56 7.66 0.70
CA LEU A 53 1.17 8.56 1.79
C LEU A 53 -0.26 8.29 2.26
N GLY A 54 -0.47 8.35 3.59
CA GLY A 54 -1.78 8.22 4.23
C GLY A 54 -2.39 9.54 4.70
N ALA A 55 -1.56 10.58 4.93
CA ALA A 55 -2.02 11.91 5.37
C ALA A 55 -0.94 12.98 5.19
N ILE A 56 -1.34 14.24 5.42
CA ILE A 56 -0.47 15.42 5.43
C ILE A 56 -0.70 16.19 6.73
N PHE A 57 0.39 16.52 7.45
CA PHE A 57 0.42 17.47 8.56
C PHE A 57 1.05 18.76 8.09
N LEU A 58 0.29 19.85 8.12
CA LEU A 58 0.68 21.14 7.57
C LEU A 58 0.57 22.23 8.65
N GLN A 59 1.65 22.98 8.89
CA GLN A 59 1.64 24.14 9.75
C GLN A 59 1.08 25.35 9.01
N GLU A 60 0.16 26.11 9.63
CA GLU A 60 -0.49 27.29 9.03
C GLU A 60 0.52 28.38 8.60
N THR A 61 1.58 28.54 9.39
CA THR A 61 2.66 29.50 9.12
C THR A 61 3.74 28.99 8.18
N TYR A 62 3.64 27.73 7.72
CA TYR A 62 4.61 27.18 6.79
C TYR A 62 4.68 27.99 5.50
N SER A 63 5.89 28.37 5.11
CA SER A 63 6.15 29.13 3.90
C SER A 63 7.43 28.60 3.24
N GLY A 64 7.31 28.14 2.03
CA GLY A 64 8.42 27.61 1.24
C GLY A 64 8.49 28.22 -0.15
N GLU A 65 9.44 27.77 -0.96
CA GLU A 65 9.60 28.20 -2.35
C GLU A 65 8.35 27.91 -3.21
N GLU A 66 7.55 26.91 -2.83
CA GLU A 66 6.34 26.48 -3.55
C GLU A 66 5.07 27.24 -3.13
N GLY A 67 5.17 28.16 -2.15
CA GLY A 67 4.06 29.00 -1.68
C GLY A 67 3.83 28.91 -0.16
N ASN A 68 2.75 29.53 0.29
CA ASN A 68 2.30 29.47 1.68
C ASN A 68 1.44 28.20 1.94
N ALA A 69 1.14 27.93 3.21
CA ALA A 69 0.41 26.74 3.64
C ALA A 69 -0.95 26.56 2.93
N LEU A 70 -1.72 27.63 2.74
CA LEU A 70 -3.04 27.56 2.11
C LEU A 70 -2.94 27.26 0.62
N ASP A 71 -1.97 27.86 -0.09
CA ASP A 71 -1.71 27.60 -1.51
C ASP A 71 -1.25 26.16 -1.71
N LEU A 72 -0.36 25.67 -0.84
CA LEU A 72 0.09 24.27 -0.85
C LEU A 72 -1.06 23.30 -0.56
N ALA A 73 -1.89 23.57 0.46
CA ALA A 73 -3.05 22.73 0.77
C ALA A 73 -3.99 22.60 -0.45
N ARG A 74 -4.24 23.71 -1.15
CA ARG A 74 -5.06 23.71 -2.38
C ARG A 74 -4.41 22.91 -3.49
N ALA A 75 -3.10 23.03 -3.69
CA ALA A 75 -2.36 22.26 -4.68
C ALA A 75 -2.36 20.76 -4.35
N PHE A 76 -2.15 20.41 -3.07
CA PHE A 76 -2.20 19.01 -2.61
C PHE A 76 -3.59 18.40 -2.82
N HIS A 77 -4.64 19.11 -2.43
CA HIS A 77 -6.01 18.65 -2.62
C HIS A 77 -6.39 18.51 -4.10
N ALA A 78 -5.86 19.36 -4.97
CA ALA A 78 -6.08 19.25 -6.42
C ALA A 78 -5.38 18.00 -7.02
N ILE A 79 -4.22 17.60 -6.48
CA ILE A 79 -3.45 16.44 -6.93
C ILE A 79 -3.97 15.15 -6.29
N ARG A 80 -4.21 15.17 -4.97
CA ARG A 80 -4.58 14.02 -4.14
C ARG A 80 -5.76 14.38 -3.21
N PRO A 81 -6.99 14.53 -3.75
CA PRO A 81 -8.15 14.95 -2.96
C PRO A 81 -8.55 13.96 -1.87
N GLU A 82 -8.11 12.72 -1.97
CA GLU A 82 -8.38 11.65 -0.99
C GLU A 82 -7.49 11.74 0.26
N LEU A 83 -6.34 12.45 0.21
CA LEU A 83 -5.45 12.55 1.37
C LEU A 83 -6.01 13.48 2.44
N PRO A 84 -6.20 13.02 3.69
CA PRO A 84 -6.55 13.91 4.79
C PRO A 84 -5.41 14.90 5.07
N ILE A 85 -5.76 16.17 5.22
CA ILE A 85 -4.84 17.25 5.57
C ILE A 85 -5.21 17.77 6.95
N PHE A 86 -4.28 17.67 7.90
CA PHE A 86 -4.40 18.18 9.26
C PHE A 86 -3.64 19.50 9.37
N LEU A 87 -4.36 20.59 9.70
CA LEU A 87 -3.79 21.93 9.79
C LEU A 87 -3.40 22.26 11.24
N HIS A 88 -2.11 22.46 11.50
CA HIS A 88 -1.68 23.04 12.77
C HIS A 88 -1.90 24.54 12.78
N ARG A 89 -2.55 25.04 13.83
CA ARG A 89 -2.80 26.47 14.08
C ARG A 89 -2.31 26.85 15.47
N GLU A 90 -1.83 28.08 15.63
CA GLU A 90 -1.29 28.53 16.91
C GLU A 90 -2.41 28.86 17.91
N ALA A 91 -3.47 29.53 17.45
CA ALA A 91 -4.46 30.14 18.30
C ALA A 91 -5.75 29.32 18.49
N GLN A 92 -6.09 28.43 17.57
CA GLN A 92 -7.41 27.75 17.60
C GLN A 92 -7.40 26.41 16.86
N SER A 93 -8.17 25.44 17.37
CA SER A 93 -8.28 24.10 16.80
C SER A 93 -9.50 23.90 15.90
N ASN A 94 -10.01 24.99 15.28
CA ASN A 94 -11.12 24.95 14.33
C ASN A 94 -10.77 25.66 13.02
N LEU A 95 -11.66 25.55 12.04
CA LEU A 95 -11.50 26.09 10.68
C LEU A 95 -12.49 27.24 10.39
N ASP A 96 -13.20 27.75 11.40
CA ASP A 96 -14.38 28.62 11.22
C ASP A 96 -14.08 29.97 10.58
N ASP A 97 -12.88 30.49 10.81
CA ASP A 97 -12.41 31.78 10.26
C ASP A 97 -11.78 31.63 8.88
N LEU A 98 -11.55 30.41 8.40
CA LEU A 98 -11.03 30.22 7.06
C LEU A 98 -12.14 30.44 6.01
N PRO A 99 -11.78 31.01 4.84
CA PRO A 99 -12.70 31.11 3.71
C PRO A 99 -13.24 29.72 3.32
N ASP A 100 -14.50 29.65 2.90
CA ASP A 100 -15.20 28.39 2.57
C ASP A 100 -14.44 27.52 1.57
N VAL A 101 -13.71 28.14 0.68
CA VAL A 101 -12.89 27.46 -0.35
C VAL A 101 -11.78 26.60 0.28
N TYR A 102 -11.33 26.94 1.49
CA TYR A 102 -10.29 26.20 2.20
C TYR A 102 -10.83 25.23 3.25
N ARG A 103 -12.01 25.52 3.83
CA ARG A 103 -12.59 24.65 4.87
C ARG A 103 -12.79 23.22 4.41
N GLY A 104 -13.22 23.03 3.14
CA GLY A 104 -13.45 21.70 2.57
C GLY A 104 -12.17 20.92 2.23
N ILE A 105 -11.00 21.59 2.29
CA ILE A 105 -9.71 20.96 2.01
C ILE A 105 -9.13 20.25 3.24
N PHE A 106 -9.34 20.84 4.43
CA PHE A 106 -8.77 20.31 5.66
C PHE A 106 -9.70 19.33 6.33
N THR A 107 -9.15 18.23 6.81
CA THR A 107 -9.87 17.22 7.60
C THR A 107 -10.14 17.73 9.02
N ALA A 108 -9.16 18.42 9.61
CA ALA A 108 -9.26 19.06 10.92
C ALA A 108 -8.17 20.10 11.10
N ALA A 109 -8.40 21.03 12.04
CA ALA A 109 -7.35 21.88 12.60
C ALA A 109 -7.03 21.43 14.03
N TYR A 110 -5.79 21.69 14.47
CA TYR A 110 -5.33 21.37 15.82
C TYR A 110 -4.30 22.41 16.29
N THR A 111 -4.12 22.50 17.60
CA THR A 111 -3.04 23.22 18.28
C THR A 111 -2.15 22.23 19.02
N ILE A 112 -1.00 22.67 19.54
CA ILE A 112 -0.19 21.81 20.42
C ILE A 112 -1.00 21.27 21.60
N ALA A 113 -1.90 22.06 22.17
CA ALA A 113 -2.75 21.64 23.30
C ALA A 113 -3.81 20.61 22.94
N THR A 114 -4.20 20.49 21.67
CA THR A 114 -5.25 19.58 21.20
C THR A 114 -4.74 18.49 20.24
N ILE A 115 -3.42 18.36 20.12
CA ILE A 115 -2.80 17.40 19.17
C ILE A 115 -3.19 15.94 19.47
N ASP A 116 -3.35 15.60 20.75
CA ASP A 116 -3.74 14.24 21.18
C ASP A 116 -5.18 13.88 20.76
N ASP A 117 -6.05 14.88 20.56
CA ASP A 117 -7.42 14.66 20.08
C ASP A 117 -7.46 14.14 18.62
N LEU A 118 -6.37 14.32 17.89
CA LEU A 118 -6.25 13.80 16.52
C LEU A 118 -6.25 12.27 16.45
N GLY A 119 -5.96 11.55 17.53
CA GLY A 119 -5.89 10.09 17.53
C GLY A 119 -7.15 9.41 16.99
N ALA A 120 -8.34 9.89 17.37
CA ALA A 120 -9.62 9.39 16.87
C ALA A 120 -9.82 9.69 15.37
N LEU A 121 -9.38 10.88 14.90
CA LEU A 121 -9.46 11.26 13.50
C LEU A 121 -8.45 10.50 12.63
N ILE A 122 -7.23 10.28 13.13
CA ILE A 122 -6.21 9.44 12.49
C ILE A 122 -6.76 8.01 12.31
N SER A 123 -7.31 7.42 13.37
CA SER A 123 -7.90 6.08 13.30
C SER A 123 -9.04 6.01 12.29
N LYS A 124 -9.90 7.02 12.23
CA LYS A 124 -11.02 7.10 11.30
C LYS A 124 -10.57 7.38 9.85
N SER A 125 -9.56 8.23 9.66
CA SER A 125 -9.17 8.70 8.32
C SER A 125 -8.12 7.83 7.66
N ILE A 126 -7.16 7.29 8.44
CA ILE A 126 -6.02 6.53 7.92
C ILE A 126 -6.24 5.03 8.12
N PHE A 127 -6.73 4.63 9.30
CA PHE A 127 -6.92 3.23 9.69
C PHE A 127 -8.42 2.86 9.79
N SER A 128 -9.25 3.41 8.93
CA SER A 128 -10.71 3.17 8.93
C SER A 128 -11.09 1.71 8.68
N LEU A 129 -10.25 0.95 8.00
CA LEU A 129 -10.42 -0.49 7.81
C LEU A 129 -9.51 -1.23 8.79
N GLN A 130 -10.12 -2.09 9.61
CA GLN A 130 -9.38 -2.96 10.51
C GLN A 130 -9.05 -4.27 9.79
N TYR A 131 -7.76 -4.60 9.71
CA TYR A 131 -7.30 -5.84 9.10
C TYR A 131 -6.89 -6.83 10.20
N PRO A 132 -7.45 -8.06 10.19
CA PRO A 132 -7.01 -9.11 11.12
C PRO A 132 -5.50 -9.36 11.01
N ASN A 133 -4.81 -9.46 12.14
CA ASN A 133 -3.36 -9.72 12.16
C ASN A 133 -3.00 -11.01 11.42
N ALA A 134 -3.84 -12.04 11.51
CA ALA A 134 -3.65 -13.29 10.80
C ALA A 134 -3.67 -13.09 9.27
N LEU A 135 -4.59 -12.24 8.76
CA LEU A 135 -4.63 -11.90 7.34
C LEU A 135 -3.36 -11.17 6.90
N VAL A 136 -2.94 -10.13 7.64
CA VAL A 136 -1.75 -9.32 7.30
C VAL A 136 -0.50 -10.18 7.29
N ARG A 137 -0.30 -10.97 8.35
CA ARG A 137 0.82 -11.91 8.44
C ARG A 137 0.80 -12.94 7.33
N GLY A 138 -0.35 -13.58 7.11
CA GLY A 138 -0.47 -14.62 6.09
C GLY A 138 -0.26 -14.11 4.67
N ILE A 139 -0.70 -12.89 4.33
CA ILE A 139 -0.38 -12.27 3.04
C ILE A 139 1.13 -12.11 2.88
N THR A 140 1.82 -11.62 3.93
CA THR A 140 3.28 -11.46 3.91
C THR A 140 3.99 -12.78 3.67
N GLU A 141 3.60 -13.83 4.41
CA GLU A 141 4.18 -15.18 4.32
C GLU A 141 3.96 -15.78 2.93
N ILE A 142 2.72 -15.78 2.43
CA ILE A 142 2.35 -16.30 1.10
C ILE A 142 3.16 -15.62 0.01
N THR A 143 3.17 -14.29 -0.01
CA THR A 143 3.82 -13.56 -1.10
C THR A 143 5.33 -13.72 -1.04
N LYS A 144 5.94 -13.66 0.16
CA LYS A 144 7.37 -13.89 0.34
C LYS A 144 7.76 -15.27 -0.17
N SER A 145 7.09 -16.33 0.29
CA SER A 145 7.35 -17.71 -0.14
C SER A 145 7.18 -17.91 -1.64
N THR A 146 6.14 -17.30 -2.23
CA THR A 146 5.93 -17.34 -3.69
C THR A 146 7.10 -16.67 -4.42
N LEU A 147 7.54 -15.49 -4.00
CA LEU A 147 8.67 -14.79 -4.62
C LEU A 147 9.95 -15.59 -4.51
N GLU A 148 10.25 -16.17 -3.35
CA GLU A 148 11.40 -17.05 -3.13
C GLU A 148 11.38 -18.29 -4.03
N SER A 149 10.19 -18.82 -4.33
CA SER A 149 10.02 -19.96 -5.23
C SER A 149 10.17 -19.60 -6.71
N GLN A 150 9.74 -18.39 -7.09
CA GLN A 150 9.71 -17.94 -8.50
C GLN A 150 11.01 -17.28 -8.95
N PHE A 151 11.82 -16.76 -8.03
CA PHE A 151 13.08 -16.10 -8.33
C PHE A 151 14.27 -16.87 -7.74
N LYS A 152 15.25 -17.20 -8.55
CA LYS A 152 16.42 -18.00 -8.17
C LYS A 152 17.57 -17.12 -7.69
N GLY A 153 18.26 -17.53 -6.63
CA GLY A 153 19.45 -16.85 -6.14
C GLY A 153 19.18 -15.44 -5.62
N VAL A 154 18.02 -15.24 -5.01
CA VAL A 154 17.61 -13.98 -4.41
C VAL A 154 17.31 -14.17 -2.92
N GLU A 155 17.50 -13.10 -2.16
CA GLU A 155 16.98 -12.95 -0.80
C GLU A 155 15.79 -12.01 -0.84
N VAL A 156 14.65 -12.43 -0.25
CA VAL A 156 13.44 -11.62 -0.20
C VAL A 156 13.29 -11.02 1.19
N SER A 157 13.43 -9.70 1.28
CA SER A 157 13.15 -8.92 2.47
C SER A 157 11.79 -8.22 2.38
N THR A 158 11.16 -8.01 3.54
CA THR A 158 9.84 -7.35 3.64
C THR A 158 9.93 -6.17 4.60
N GLU A 159 9.23 -5.10 4.28
CA GLU A 159 9.00 -3.99 5.20
C GLU A 159 7.70 -4.21 6.00
N ALA A 160 7.50 -3.42 7.07
CA ALA A 160 6.24 -3.44 7.79
C ALA A 160 5.08 -3.10 6.84
N PRO A 161 3.97 -3.86 6.86
CA PRO A 161 2.78 -3.54 6.08
C PRO A 161 2.26 -2.15 6.42
N TYR A 162 1.72 -1.45 5.43
CA TYR A 162 1.32 -0.05 5.60
C TYR A 162 0.00 0.29 4.91
N MET A 163 -0.63 1.37 5.35
CA MET A 163 -1.89 1.87 4.81
C MET A 163 -1.65 3.08 3.91
N VAL A 164 -2.35 3.10 2.77
CA VAL A 164 -2.29 4.17 1.77
C VAL A 164 -3.68 4.64 1.40
N ARG A 165 -3.86 5.94 1.21
CA ARG A 165 -5.04 6.50 0.53
C ARG A 165 -4.65 6.97 -0.85
N ASP A 166 -5.13 6.26 -1.87
CA ASP A 166 -4.77 6.51 -3.25
C ASP A 166 -5.92 6.09 -4.18
N ARG A 167 -6.53 7.04 -4.86
CA ARG A 167 -7.59 6.77 -5.83
C ARG A 167 -7.06 6.41 -7.21
N ILE A 168 -5.88 6.92 -7.53
CA ILE A 168 -5.27 6.74 -8.84
C ILE A 168 -3.91 6.10 -8.63
N ILE A 169 -3.74 4.91 -9.18
CA ILE A 169 -2.50 4.15 -9.12
C ILE A 169 -1.86 4.18 -10.50
N TYR A 170 -0.60 4.58 -10.53
CA TYR A 170 0.24 4.47 -11.72
C TYR A 170 1.34 3.44 -11.46
N GLY A 171 1.59 2.60 -12.45
CA GLY A 171 2.69 1.64 -12.41
C GLY A 171 3.30 1.45 -13.78
N GLU A 172 4.59 1.16 -13.84
CA GLU A 172 5.25 0.76 -15.10
C GLU A 172 4.70 -0.58 -15.55
N LEU A 173 4.70 -1.54 -14.64
CA LEU A 173 4.12 -2.86 -14.86
C LEU A 173 3.31 -3.26 -13.63
N PHE A 174 2.04 -3.60 -13.82
CA PHE A 174 1.24 -4.19 -12.75
C PHE A 174 0.24 -5.22 -13.25
N THR A 175 -0.10 -6.13 -12.35
CA THR A 175 -1.16 -7.12 -12.50
C THR A 175 -2.27 -6.83 -11.52
N LEU A 176 -3.50 -7.09 -11.92
CA LEU A 176 -4.71 -6.94 -11.12
C LEU A 176 -5.53 -8.22 -11.17
N ILE A 177 -5.94 -8.73 -10.02
CA ILE A 177 -6.83 -9.89 -9.91
C ILE A 177 -7.97 -9.59 -8.93
N PRO A 178 -9.23 -9.89 -9.27
CA PRO A 178 -10.34 -9.72 -8.37
C PRO A 178 -10.28 -10.72 -7.21
N LEU A 179 -10.69 -10.24 -6.04
CA LEU A 179 -10.90 -11.01 -4.82
C LEU A 179 -12.39 -11.03 -4.50
N GLU A 180 -12.95 -12.18 -4.23
CA GLU A 180 -14.35 -12.33 -3.86
C GLU A 180 -14.51 -13.46 -2.84
N SER A 181 -15.12 -13.12 -1.70
CA SER A 181 -15.45 -14.04 -0.62
C SER A 181 -16.64 -13.53 0.18
N SER A 182 -17.06 -14.26 1.20
CA SER A 182 -18.12 -13.83 2.13
C SER A 182 -17.71 -12.63 2.99
N TRP A 183 -16.40 -12.41 3.17
CA TRP A 183 -15.87 -11.36 4.04
C TRP A 183 -15.18 -10.21 3.29
N CYS A 184 -14.80 -10.40 2.02
CA CYS A 184 -14.22 -9.32 1.22
C CYS A 184 -14.60 -9.39 -0.26
N ARG A 185 -14.71 -8.22 -0.88
CA ARG A 185 -14.74 -8.05 -2.34
C ARG A 185 -13.86 -6.87 -2.70
N GLY A 186 -13.00 -7.07 -3.69
CA GLY A 186 -12.07 -6.05 -4.11
C GLY A 186 -11.05 -6.62 -5.08
N TYR A 187 -9.82 -6.12 -4.97
CA TYR A 187 -8.74 -6.48 -5.88
C TYR A 187 -7.43 -6.66 -5.13
N MET A 188 -6.62 -7.59 -5.60
CA MET A 188 -5.19 -7.66 -5.32
C MET A 188 -4.41 -7.15 -6.53
N MET A 189 -3.39 -6.36 -6.28
CA MET A 189 -2.50 -5.82 -7.31
C MET A 189 -1.06 -6.11 -6.93
N LEU A 190 -0.25 -6.55 -7.89
CA LEU A 190 1.20 -6.55 -7.82
C LEU A 190 1.75 -5.54 -8.81
N GLN A 191 2.73 -4.76 -8.39
CA GLN A 191 3.33 -3.69 -9.18
C GLN A 191 4.85 -3.74 -9.05
N THR A 192 5.56 -3.49 -10.17
CA THR A 192 7.02 -3.40 -10.18
C THR A 192 7.50 -2.47 -11.29
N GLU A 193 8.78 -2.14 -11.27
CA GLU A 193 9.46 -1.45 -12.37
C GLU A 193 9.84 -2.44 -13.48
N GLU A 194 9.77 -1.98 -14.72
CA GLU A 194 9.95 -2.83 -15.90
C GLU A 194 11.41 -3.28 -16.07
N GLN A 195 12.35 -2.33 -16.03
CA GLN A 195 13.75 -2.63 -16.34
C GLN A 195 14.41 -3.57 -15.32
N PRO A 196 14.26 -3.41 -13.99
CA PRO A 196 14.81 -4.38 -13.04
C PRO A 196 14.26 -5.79 -13.26
N LEU A 197 12.98 -5.93 -13.61
CA LEU A 197 12.40 -7.25 -13.88
C LEU A 197 12.96 -7.88 -15.16
N ILE A 198 13.18 -7.10 -16.24
CA ILE A 198 13.85 -7.55 -17.45
C ILE A 198 15.24 -8.08 -17.11
N ASP A 199 16.03 -7.32 -16.33
CA ASP A 199 17.38 -7.71 -15.94
C ASP A 199 17.42 -9.06 -15.20
N TYR A 200 16.42 -9.33 -14.33
CA TYR A 200 16.30 -10.62 -13.65
C TYR A 200 15.90 -11.76 -14.59
N VAL A 201 15.08 -11.51 -15.59
CA VAL A 201 14.71 -12.51 -16.61
C VAL A 201 15.91 -12.82 -17.49
N ASP A 202 16.64 -11.81 -17.96
CA ASP A 202 17.82 -11.95 -18.82
C ASP A 202 18.98 -12.67 -18.11
N ASP A 203 19.17 -12.45 -16.79
CA ASP A 203 20.17 -13.18 -15.98
C ASP A 203 19.70 -14.61 -15.58
N GLY A 204 18.53 -15.06 -16.07
CA GLY A 204 18.00 -16.40 -15.81
C GLY A 204 17.56 -16.62 -14.37
N ARG A 205 17.20 -15.56 -13.65
CA ARG A 205 16.73 -15.62 -12.26
C ARG A 205 15.29 -16.04 -12.12
N THR A 206 14.57 -16.14 -13.20
CA THR A 206 13.18 -16.60 -13.24
C THR A 206 13.06 -17.96 -13.93
N PHE A 207 11.88 -18.55 -13.93
CA PHE A 207 11.62 -19.79 -14.70
C PHE A 207 11.52 -19.54 -16.22
N SER A 208 11.29 -18.30 -16.63
CA SER A 208 11.32 -17.90 -18.04
C SER A 208 12.77 -17.61 -18.43
N VAL A 209 13.43 -18.58 -19.08
CA VAL A 209 14.82 -18.40 -19.53
C VAL A 209 14.79 -17.95 -20.99
N ARG A 210 15.27 -16.72 -21.28
CA ARG A 210 15.46 -16.19 -22.63
C ARG A 210 16.70 -15.32 -22.68
N GLU A 211 17.34 -15.28 -23.86
CA GLU A 211 18.55 -14.47 -24.08
C GLU A 211 18.26 -12.96 -24.19
N SER A 212 17.00 -12.57 -24.36
CA SER A 212 16.55 -11.18 -24.40
C SER A 212 15.07 -11.14 -24.02
N ALA A 213 14.80 -10.71 -22.80
CA ALA A 213 13.45 -10.57 -22.32
C ALA A 213 12.73 -9.38 -22.94
N ASN A 214 11.46 -9.55 -23.17
CA ASN A 214 10.59 -8.50 -23.67
C ASN A 214 9.33 -8.38 -22.77
N PHE A 215 8.47 -7.43 -23.10
CA PHE A 215 7.24 -7.18 -22.37
C PHE A 215 6.36 -8.44 -22.16
N ARG A 216 6.30 -9.35 -23.11
CA ARG A 216 5.53 -10.58 -22.97
C ARG A 216 6.13 -11.49 -21.89
N ASP A 217 7.44 -11.55 -21.80
CA ASP A 217 8.15 -12.42 -20.85
C ASP A 217 7.96 -11.91 -19.43
N ILE A 218 8.10 -10.60 -19.19
CA ILE A 218 7.87 -10.01 -17.88
C ILE A 218 6.40 -10.05 -17.45
N ASN A 219 5.45 -9.91 -18.40
CA ASN A 219 4.02 -10.12 -18.12
C ASN A 219 3.73 -11.57 -17.73
N HIS A 220 4.39 -12.53 -18.38
CA HIS A 220 4.24 -13.95 -18.01
C HIS A 220 4.72 -14.19 -16.58
N VAL A 221 5.92 -13.70 -16.24
CA VAL A 221 6.45 -13.82 -14.85
C VAL A 221 5.53 -13.19 -13.83
N MET A 222 5.08 -11.94 -14.06
CA MET A 222 4.17 -11.27 -13.12
C MET A 222 2.80 -11.95 -13.06
N GLY A 223 2.30 -12.47 -14.17
CA GLY A 223 1.06 -13.25 -14.22
C GLY A 223 1.15 -14.52 -13.38
N GLU A 224 2.23 -15.29 -13.50
CA GLU A 224 2.48 -16.50 -12.71
C GLU A 224 2.59 -16.18 -11.21
N VAL A 225 3.39 -15.19 -10.84
CA VAL A 225 3.50 -14.74 -9.43
C VAL A 225 2.13 -14.36 -8.88
N THR A 226 1.34 -13.59 -9.65
CA THR A 226 -0.01 -13.16 -9.24
C THR A 226 -0.94 -14.35 -9.05
N ASN A 227 -0.91 -15.32 -9.97
CA ASN A 227 -1.73 -16.52 -9.91
C ASN A 227 -1.40 -17.39 -8.70
N LEU A 228 -0.11 -17.61 -8.44
CA LEU A 228 0.37 -18.39 -7.29
C LEU A 228 0.01 -17.72 -5.95
N VAL A 229 0.24 -16.41 -5.82
CA VAL A 229 -0.15 -15.65 -4.62
C VAL A 229 -1.66 -15.72 -4.41
N TRP A 230 -2.45 -15.54 -5.48
CA TRP A 230 -3.90 -15.63 -5.40
C TRP A 230 -4.37 -17.03 -5.00
N GLY A 231 -3.80 -18.08 -5.60
CA GLY A 231 -4.13 -19.47 -5.29
C GLY A 231 -3.87 -19.78 -3.81
N ALA A 232 -2.68 -19.43 -3.30
CA ALA A 232 -2.33 -19.60 -1.90
C ALA A 232 -3.23 -18.77 -0.97
N PHE A 233 -3.54 -17.52 -1.33
CA PHE A 233 -4.48 -16.67 -0.61
C PHE A 233 -5.87 -17.31 -0.53
N LYS A 234 -6.39 -17.77 -1.67
CA LYS A 234 -7.69 -18.46 -1.74
C LYS A 234 -7.70 -19.69 -0.82
N ASN A 235 -6.70 -20.54 -0.90
CA ASN A 235 -6.63 -21.76 -0.11
C ASN A 235 -6.57 -21.45 1.39
N ARG A 236 -5.80 -20.43 1.80
CA ARG A 236 -5.64 -20.09 3.21
C ARG A 236 -6.85 -19.35 3.80
N PHE A 237 -7.54 -18.51 3.01
CA PHE A 237 -8.53 -17.58 3.57
C PHE A 237 -9.94 -17.70 2.99
N ILE A 238 -10.14 -18.47 1.91
CA ILE A 238 -11.43 -18.54 1.20
C ILE A 238 -11.96 -19.98 1.06
N SER A 239 -11.12 -20.98 0.94
CA SER A 239 -11.48 -22.35 0.54
C SER A 239 -12.45 -23.09 1.47
N GLY A 240 -12.67 -22.62 2.70
CA GLY A 240 -13.66 -23.18 3.63
C GLY A 240 -15.10 -22.72 3.39
N GLU A 241 -15.34 -21.84 2.44
CA GLU A 241 -16.66 -21.31 2.14
C GLU A 241 -17.46 -22.27 1.22
N PRO A 242 -18.79 -22.41 1.41
CA PRO A 242 -19.63 -23.12 0.48
C PRO A 242 -19.60 -22.40 -0.87
N VAL A 243 -19.00 -23.04 -1.87
CA VAL A 243 -18.90 -22.50 -3.22
C VAL A 243 -20.26 -22.62 -3.90
N ASP A 244 -20.94 -21.49 -4.10
CA ASP A 244 -21.98 -21.45 -5.13
C ASP A 244 -21.25 -21.43 -6.49
N TRP A 245 -21.17 -22.60 -7.14
CA TRP A 245 -20.51 -22.78 -8.44
C TRP A 245 -21.03 -21.82 -9.52
N ARG A 246 -22.23 -21.24 -9.34
CA ARG A 246 -22.84 -20.28 -10.25
C ARG A 246 -22.20 -18.89 -10.12
N LEU A 247 -21.59 -18.59 -8.98
CA LEU A 247 -20.89 -17.34 -8.68
C LEU A 247 -19.37 -17.50 -8.77
N SER A 248 -18.87 -18.75 -8.91
CA SER A 248 -17.44 -19.02 -9.06
C SER A 248 -16.95 -18.51 -10.42
N GLN A 249 -16.58 -17.25 -10.45
CA GLN A 249 -15.90 -16.68 -11.61
C GLN A 249 -14.44 -17.16 -11.63
N VAL A 250 -13.98 -17.57 -12.80
CA VAL A 250 -12.55 -17.78 -13.02
C VAL A 250 -11.88 -16.41 -12.94
N PRO A 251 -10.96 -16.20 -12.02
CA PRO A 251 -10.32 -14.90 -11.89
C PRO A 251 -9.54 -14.58 -13.16
N LEU A 252 -9.76 -13.39 -13.68
CA LEU A 252 -9.02 -12.88 -14.82
C LEU A 252 -7.89 -11.98 -14.32
N ILE A 253 -6.65 -12.35 -14.63
CA ILE A 253 -5.50 -11.48 -14.37
C ILE A 253 -5.43 -10.44 -15.48
N VAL A 254 -5.49 -9.17 -15.09
CA VAL A 254 -5.36 -8.03 -16.01
C VAL A 254 -3.96 -7.47 -15.86
N ASN A 255 -3.20 -7.44 -16.96
CA ASN A 255 -1.87 -6.86 -16.99
C ASN A 255 -1.94 -5.43 -17.58
N HIS A 256 -1.24 -4.50 -16.95
CA HIS A 256 -1.13 -3.13 -17.39
C HIS A 256 0.33 -2.69 -17.45
N GLN A 257 0.64 -1.86 -18.45
CA GLN A 257 1.96 -1.26 -18.62
C GLN A 257 1.81 0.25 -18.87
N HIS A 258 2.54 1.04 -18.09
CA HIS A 258 2.60 2.51 -18.22
C HIS A 258 1.21 3.16 -18.28
N ARG A 259 0.30 2.74 -17.41
CA ARG A 259 -1.08 3.24 -17.38
C ARG A 259 -1.51 3.60 -15.97
N TYR A 260 -2.52 4.47 -15.91
CA TYR A 260 -3.22 4.77 -14.67
C TYR A 260 -4.45 3.86 -14.54
N ILE A 261 -4.69 3.41 -13.31
CA ILE A 261 -5.95 2.81 -12.90
C ILE A 261 -6.56 3.65 -11.79
N SER A 262 -7.87 3.91 -11.87
CA SER A 262 -8.60 4.67 -10.86
C SER A 262 -9.65 3.78 -10.22
N PHE A 263 -9.61 3.70 -8.88
CA PHE A 263 -10.64 3.08 -8.07
C PHE A 263 -11.62 4.16 -7.59
N GLY A 264 -12.92 3.87 -7.64
CA GLY A 264 -13.96 4.81 -7.21
C GLY A 264 -14.04 5.03 -5.70
N SER A 265 -13.27 4.29 -4.89
CA SER A 265 -13.26 4.36 -3.43
C SER A 265 -12.15 5.26 -2.91
N GLU A 266 -12.44 5.94 -1.79
CA GLU A 266 -11.48 6.69 -0.99
C GLU A 266 -10.97 5.87 0.22
N ASP A 267 -11.37 4.61 0.31
CA ASP A 267 -10.99 3.73 1.42
C ASP A 267 -9.48 3.46 1.40
N PRO A 268 -8.85 3.40 2.59
CA PRO A 268 -7.45 3.06 2.69
C PRO A 268 -7.15 1.67 2.15
N GLN A 269 -6.02 1.54 1.46
CA GLN A 269 -5.53 0.30 0.88
C GLN A 269 -4.48 -0.32 1.80
N LEU A 270 -4.50 -1.64 1.93
CA LEU A 270 -3.47 -2.39 2.62
C LEU A 270 -2.33 -2.70 1.64
N CYS A 271 -1.13 -2.27 1.98
CA CYS A 271 0.04 -2.33 1.11
C CYS A 271 1.20 -3.07 1.76
N PHE A 272 1.96 -3.75 0.90
CA PHE A 272 3.18 -4.47 1.26
C PHE A 272 4.28 -4.10 0.26
N ARG A 273 5.53 -4.13 0.74
CA ARG A 273 6.71 -3.93 -0.09
C ARG A 273 7.69 -5.08 0.12
N TYR A 274 8.06 -5.70 -0.98
CA TYR A 274 9.05 -6.80 -1.03
C TYR A 274 10.24 -6.33 -1.83
N THR A 275 11.45 -6.59 -1.32
CA THR A 275 12.70 -6.29 -2.04
C THR A 275 13.44 -7.60 -2.27
N LEU A 276 13.65 -7.93 -3.53
CA LEU A 276 14.44 -9.08 -3.96
C LEU A 276 15.86 -8.60 -4.24
N THR A 277 16.81 -9.13 -3.48
CA THR A 277 18.23 -8.79 -3.62
C THR A 277 18.98 -9.99 -4.18
N ASP A 278 19.70 -9.82 -5.28
CA ASP A 278 20.58 -10.84 -5.82
C ASP A 278 21.70 -11.17 -4.82
N VAL A 279 21.79 -12.43 -4.41
CA VAL A 279 22.82 -12.88 -3.44
C VAL A 279 24.26 -12.64 -3.93
N ASN A 280 24.48 -12.50 -5.24
CA ASN A 280 25.76 -12.20 -5.83
C ASN A 280 26.01 -10.70 -6.07
N ALA A 281 25.05 -9.86 -5.73
CA ALA A 281 25.08 -8.40 -5.88
C ALA A 281 25.39 -7.92 -7.31
N LYS A 282 24.98 -8.67 -8.33
CA LYS A 282 25.17 -8.30 -9.75
C LYS A 282 24.05 -7.45 -10.30
N LEU A 283 22.83 -7.65 -9.79
CA LEU A 283 21.63 -7.00 -10.27
C LEU A 283 21.15 -5.93 -9.27
N THR A 284 20.51 -4.90 -9.79
CA THR A 284 19.80 -3.92 -8.99
C THR A 284 18.66 -4.61 -8.25
N PRO A 285 18.42 -4.31 -6.95
CA PRO A 285 17.30 -4.89 -6.24
C PRO A 285 15.98 -4.67 -6.95
N LEU A 286 15.19 -5.75 -7.10
CA LEU A 286 13.86 -5.70 -7.67
C LEU A 286 12.85 -5.44 -6.55
N VAL A 287 12.06 -4.38 -6.67
CA VAL A 287 11.01 -4.05 -5.70
C VAL A 287 9.66 -4.43 -6.26
N ILE A 288 8.90 -5.19 -5.47
CA ILE A 288 7.52 -5.55 -5.78
C ILE A 288 6.61 -4.96 -4.72
N TYR A 289 5.67 -4.14 -5.15
CA TYR A 289 4.60 -3.61 -4.31
C TYR A 289 3.36 -4.47 -4.48
N GLN A 290 2.72 -4.80 -3.35
CA GLN A 290 1.44 -5.51 -3.34
C GLN A 290 0.41 -4.63 -2.66
N ARG A 291 -0.78 -4.53 -3.26
CA ARG A 291 -1.90 -3.76 -2.71
C ARG A 291 -3.16 -4.59 -2.67
N PHE A 292 -3.90 -4.44 -1.59
CA PHE A 292 -5.25 -4.97 -1.44
C PHE A 292 -6.23 -3.80 -1.34
N VAL A 293 -7.19 -3.78 -2.26
CA VAL A 293 -8.20 -2.73 -2.37
C VAL A 293 -9.56 -3.37 -2.16
N PHE A 294 -10.11 -3.24 -0.93
CA PHE A 294 -11.40 -3.83 -0.55
C PHE A 294 -12.52 -2.79 -0.66
N ASN A 295 -12.64 -2.16 -1.81
CA ASN A 295 -13.57 -1.07 -2.05
C ASN A 295 -15.01 -1.49 -2.35
N LEU A 296 -15.30 -2.77 -2.49
CA LEU A 296 -16.64 -3.30 -2.79
C LEU A 296 -17.36 -3.83 -1.57
N SER A 297 -16.68 -4.57 -0.73
CA SER A 297 -17.18 -4.96 0.60
C SER A 297 -16.03 -5.38 1.51
N TRP A 298 -16.22 -5.14 2.83
CA TRP A 298 -15.27 -5.52 3.87
C TRP A 298 -16.02 -5.90 5.15
N SER A 299 -15.87 -7.13 5.59
CA SER A 299 -16.53 -7.69 6.79
C SER A 299 -15.53 -8.51 7.60
N PRO A 300 -14.59 -7.85 8.30
CA PRO A 300 -13.51 -8.54 9.02
C PRO A 300 -14.02 -9.47 10.12
N GLU A 301 -15.22 -9.26 10.65
CA GLU A 301 -15.87 -10.12 11.61
C GLU A 301 -16.22 -11.51 11.06
N LYS A 302 -16.30 -11.65 9.75
CA LYS A 302 -16.54 -12.93 9.06
C LYS A 302 -15.25 -13.63 8.63
N PHE A 303 -14.12 -12.94 8.75
CA PHE A 303 -12.82 -13.50 8.37
C PHE A 303 -12.49 -14.73 9.21
N LYS A 304 -12.07 -15.78 8.54
CA LYS A 304 -11.54 -17.00 9.17
C LYS A 304 -10.30 -17.44 8.38
N GLU A 305 -9.26 -17.79 9.12
CA GLU A 305 -8.10 -18.46 8.56
C GLU A 305 -8.38 -19.96 8.54
N ASN A 306 -8.14 -20.63 7.42
CA ASN A 306 -8.25 -22.08 7.32
C ASN A 306 -7.08 -22.74 8.04
N GLU A 307 -7.33 -23.83 8.75
CA GLU A 307 -6.31 -24.55 9.53
C GLU A 307 -5.33 -25.38 8.66
N VAL A 308 -5.41 -25.27 7.34
CA VAL A 308 -4.55 -26.03 6.44
C VAL A 308 -3.13 -25.45 6.48
N LEU A 309 -2.21 -26.19 7.04
CA LEU A 309 -0.78 -25.86 7.08
C LEU A 309 -0.25 -25.75 5.64
N THR A 310 0.42 -24.66 5.35
CA THR A 310 1.01 -24.35 4.03
C THR A 310 1.99 -25.41 3.54
N GLU A 311 2.59 -26.19 4.45
CA GLU A 311 3.51 -27.28 4.16
C GLU A 311 2.83 -28.47 3.47
N ASP A 312 1.56 -28.77 3.79
CA ASP A 312 0.83 -29.89 3.22
C ASP A 312 0.40 -29.67 1.74
N LEU A 313 0.31 -28.43 1.29
CA LEU A 313 -0.13 -28.09 -0.08
C LEU A 313 0.99 -28.25 -1.12
N PHE A 314 2.25 -28.08 -0.72
CA PHE A 314 3.40 -28.35 -1.60
C PHE A 314 3.74 -29.83 -1.67
N ASP A 315 3.50 -30.58 -0.58
CA ASP A 315 3.76 -32.02 -0.52
C ASP A 315 2.62 -32.87 -1.11
N SER A 316 1.40 -32.35 -1.16
CA SER A 316 0.24 -33.10 -1.69
C SER A 316 0.14 -33.10 -3.22
N GLY A 317 0.93 -32.29 -3.93
CA GLY A 317 0.90 -32.24 -5.40
C GLY A 317 -0.41 -31.69 -5.97
N GLU A 318 -1.26 -31.03 -5.18
CA GLU A 318 -2.52 -30.41 -5.62
C GLU A 318 -2.32 -29.09 -6.38
N LEU A 319 -1.09 -28.60 -6.47
CA LEU A 319 -0.67 -27.55 -7.39
C LEU A 319 -0.06 -28.19 -8.64
N GLU A 320 -0.88 -28.69 -9.55
CA GLU A 320 -0.44 -29.01 -10.91
C GLU A 320 -0.25 -27.70 -11.68
N LEU A 321 0.98 -27.53 -12.16
CA LEU A 321 1.35 -26.51 -13.13
C LEU A 321 0.61 -26.77 -14.45
N PHE A 322 -0.26 -25.85 -14.85
CA PHE A 322 -0.79 -25.79 -16.21
C PHE A 322 0.13 -25.04 -17.15
#